data_7c05401322110dd9938290346b07064d
#
_entry.id   7c05401322110dd9938290346b07064d
#
_cell.length_a   1.000
_cell.length_b   1.000
_cell.length_c   1.000
_cell.angle_alpha   90.00
_cell.angle_beta   90.00
_cell.angle_gamma   90.00
#
_symmetry.space_group_name_H-M   'P 1'
#
loop_
_entity.id
_entity.type
_entity.pdbx_description
1 polymer ?
#
loop_
_entity_poly.entity_id
_entity_poly.type
_entity_poly.pdbx_seq_one_letter_code
_entity_poly.pdbx_strand_id
1 'polypeptide(L)'
;DMNDVVIYYSSTVVKDKSSNALVRTTTTFTPMNDGATYTNGFGFQLDYVGKEHIDLVQVSQEGNVIGKNFEPGIEKPVLILFSDIKPVLKKPVTVVIGFKKYDKVSDMDAYPPYNSFIFVNKRSHEVHLSGYKPTSVADESLRGTGSDLSQDSNGTPMYYIAEDNMPFAINISNSEFRWPSEKVSITTYYPEFKQWRDSFGADYKDWYLHPKE
;
A
#
# COMPACT_ATOMS: atom_id res chain seq x y z
N ASP A 1 -5.52 10.90 12.18
CA ASP A 1 -6.55 11.41 11.27
C ASP A 1 -6.64 10.61 9.95
N MET A 2 -5.58 9.94 9.52
CA MET A 2 -5.50 9.14 8.27
C MET A 2 -5.64 10.01 7.00
N ASN A 3 -5.05 11.17 7.02
CA ASN A 3 -4.97 12.08 5.86
C ASN A 3 -3.54 12.40 5.41
N ASP A 4 -2.53 11.91 6.14
CA ASP A 4 -1.12 12.22 5.88
C ASP A 4 -0.71 11.84 4.45
N VAL A 5 -1.10 10.67 4.00
CA VAL A 5 -0.89 10.23 2.62
C VAL A 5 -2.14 9.52 2.11
N VAL A 6 -2.74 10.07 1.06
CA VAL A 6 -3.87 9.45 0.36
C VAL A 6 -3.48 9.16 -1.08
N ILE A 7 -3.62 7.90 -1.48
CA ILE A 7 -3.28 7.44 -2.82
C ILE A 7 -4.47 6.68 -3.41
N TYR A 8 -4.95 7.14 -4.56
CA TYR A 8 -5.90 6.37 -5.36
C TYR A 8 -5.16 5.42 -6.28
N TYR A 9 -5.74 4.27 -6.54
CA TYR A 9 -5.18 3.34 -7.51
C TYR A 9 -6.26 2.68 -8.37
N SER A 10 -5.84 2.28 -9.56
CA SER A 10 -6.62 1.42 -10.45
C SER A 10 -5.70 0.41 -11.11
N SER A 11 -6.20 -0.78 -11.43
CA SER A 11 -5.38 -1.84 -12.00
C SER A 11 -6.11 -2.57 -13.11
N THR A 12 -5.33 -3.01 -14.10
CA THR A 12 -5.75 -3.94 -15.14
C THR A 12 -4.82 -5.14 -15.14
N VAL A 13 -5.41 -6.33 -15.18
CA VAL A 13 -4.69 -7.60 -15.19
C VAL A 13 -4.95 -8.32 -16.50
N VAL A 14 -3.88 -8.81 -17.11
CA VAL A 14 -3.93 -9.64 -18.32
C VAL A 14 -3.51 -11.06 -17.96
N LYS A 15 -4.37 -12.03 -18.27
CA LYS A 15 -4.10 -13.46 -18.11
C LYS A 15 -4.09 -14.17 -19.46
N ASP A 16 -3.29 -15.21 -19.57
CA ASP A 16 -3.30 -16.09 -20.73
C ASP A 16 -4.63 -16.88 -20.79
N LYS A 17 -5.28 -16.85 -21.96
CA LYS A 17 -6.61 -17.43 -22.14
C LYS A 17 -6.65 -18.96 -21.94
N SER A 18 -5.56 -19.65 -22.27
CA SER A 18 -5.50 -21.10 -22.25
C SER A 18 -5.09 -21.67 -20.89
N SER A 19 -4.16 -21.03 -20.21
CA SER A 19 -3.58 -21.49 -18.96
C SER A 19 -4.11 -20.75 -17.73
N ASN A 20 -4.79 -19.61 -17.91
CA ASN A 20 -5.18 -18.65 -16.87
C ASN A 20 -3.98 -18.08 -16.09
N ALA A 21 -2.77 -18.27 -16.62
CA ALA A 21 -1.56 -17.73 -16.00
C ALA A 21 -1.53 -16.20 -16.10
N LEU A 22 -0.99 -15.57 -15.06
CA LEU A 22 -0.77 -14.13 -15.02
C LEU A 22 0.30 -13.75 -16.06
N VAL A 23 -0.02 -12.79 -16.92
CA VAL A 23 0.87 -12.30 -17.99
C VAL A 23 1.39 -10.91 -17.66
N ARG A 24 0.51 -10.02 -17.23
CA ARG A 24 0.85 -8.64 -16.97
C ARG A 24 -0.13 -7.96 -16.03
N THR A 25 0.39 -7.11 -15.17
CA THR A 25 -0.40 -6.13 -14.43
C THR A 25 -0.03 -4.72 -14.87
N THR A 26 -1.01 -3.84 -14.91
CA THR A 26 -0.81 -2.40 -15.12
C THR A 26 -1.57 -1.68 -14.02
N THR A 27 -0.86 -1.04 -13.12
CA THR A 27 -1.46 -0.33 -11.98
C THR A 27 -1.06 1.13 -12.02
N THR A 28 -2.05 2.01 -11.93
CA THR A 28 -1.83 3.44 -11.84
C THR A 28 -2.13 3.90 -10.42
N PHE A 29 -1.15 4.55 -9.81
CA PHE A 29 -1.26 5.18 -8.49
C PHE A 29 -1.30 6.70 -8.66
N THR A 30 -2.28 7.34 -8.02
CA THR A 30 -2.43 8.80 -8.06
C THR A 30 -2.37 9.34 -6.64
N PRO A 31 -1.27 10.02 -6.25
CA PRO A 31 -1.20 10.71 -4.97
C PRO A 31 -2.23 11.83 -4.90
N MET A 32 -3.12 11.80 -3.92
CA MET A 32 -4.24 12.74 -3.81
C MET A 32 -4.05 13.77 -2.71
N ASN A 33 -3.44 13.38 -1.59
CA ASN A 33 -3.24 14.26 -0.44
C ASN A 33 -1.91 14.00 0.26
N ASP A 34 -1.33 15.06 0.81
CA ASP A 34 -0.20 15.08 1.73
C ASP A 34 -0.55 16.02 2.87
N GLY A 35 -1.15 15.48 3.94
CA GLY A 35 -1.53 16.22 5.14
C GLY A 35 -0.39 16.38 6.14
N ALA A 36 0.70 15.63 5.97
CA ALA A 36 1.81 15.62 6.92
C ALA A 36 2.83 16.74 6.67
N THR A 37 3.53 17.11 7.74
CA THR A 37 4.69 18.02 7.65
C THR A 37 5.97 17.32 7.22
N TYR A 38 6.01 15.98 7.29
CA TYR A 38 7.16 15.15 6.95
C TYR A 38 7.27 14.93 5.44
N THR A 39 8.46 14.50 5.00
CA THR A 39 8.64 14.00 3.64
C THR A 39 8.19 12.55 3.57
N ASN A 40 7.15 12.29 2.78
CA ASN A 40 6.58 10.96 2.63
C ASN A 40 6.91 10.40 1.24
N GLY A 41 7.63 9.28 1.20
CA GLY A 41 7.77 8.48 0.00
C GLY A 41 6.73 7.37 -0.05
N PHE A 42 6.58 6.71 -1.20
CA PHE A 42 5.66 5.60 -1.39
C PHE A 42 6.26 4.52 -2.27
N GLY A 43 5.98 3.29 -1.90
CA GLY A 43 6.34 2.10 -2.63
C GLY A 43 5.45 0.92 -2.29
N PHE A 44 5.75 -0.21 -2.90
CA PHE A 44 5.11 -1.48 -2.56
C PHE A 44 6.05 -2.66 -2.76
N GLN A 45 5.78 -3.75 -2.06
CA GLN A 45 6.44 -5.04 -2.21
C GLN A 45 5.47 -6.07 -2.77
N LEU A 46 5.96 -6.95 -3.62
CA LEU A 46 5.26 -8.17 -4.01
C LEU A 46 5.68 -9.27 -3.04
N ASP A 47 4.72 -9.83 -2.31
CA ASP A 47 5.03 -10.76 -1.21
C ASP A 47 5.15 -12.22 -1.65
N TYR A 48 4.52 -12.58 -2.75
CA TYR A 48 4.31 -13.97 -3.15
C TYR A 48 5.04 -14.34 -4.45
N VAL A 49 5.52 -13.38 -5.24
CA VAL A 49 6.26 -13.62 -6.48
C VAL A 49 7.73 -13.24 -6.31
N GLY A 50 8.65 -14.11 -6.74
CA GLY A 50 10.07 -13.81 -6.81
C GLY A 50 10.44 -13.00 -8.04
N LYS A 51 11.56 -12.27 -7.99
CA LYS A 51 12.06 -11.48 -9.13
C LYS A 51 12.36 -12.34 -10.36
N GLU A 52 12.72 -13.62 -10.16
CA GLU A 52 13.00 -14.58 -11.21
C GLU A 52 11.79 -14.90 -12.10
N HIS A 53 10.56 -14.66 -11.62
CA HIS A 53 9.32 -14.86 -12.37
C HIS A 53 8.86 -13.60 -13.12
N ILE A 54 9.60 -12.52 -13.03
CA ILE A 54 9.26 -11.23 -13.65
C ILE A 54 10.21 -10.98 -14.83
N ASP A 55 9.69 -10.60 -15.97
CA ASP A 55 10.46 -10.29 -17.18
C ASP A 55 10.38 -8.81 -17.59
N LEU A 56 9.42 -8.07 -17.05
CA LEU A 56 9.25 -6.65 -17.32
C LEU A 56 8.90 -5.89 -16.04
N VAL A 57 9.61 -4.81 -15.81
CA VAL A 57 9.23 -3.77 -14.84
C VAL A 57 9.37 -2.42 -15.52
N GLN A 58 8.32 -1.62 -15.47
CA GLN A 58 8.34 -0.25 -15.99
C GLN A 58 7.50 0.65 -15.10
N VAL A 59 8.12 1.73 -14.65
CA VAL A 59 7.44 2.81 -13.94
C VAL A 59 7.46 4.04 -14.84
N SER A 60 6.30 4.62 -15.08
CA SER A 60 6.16 5.79 -15.94
C SER A 60 5.29 6.88 -15.31
N GLN A 61 5.61 8.13 -15.64
CA GLN A 61 4.85 9.30 -15.24
C GLN A 61 4.74 10.26 -16.43
N GLU A 62 3.54 10.77 -16.68
CA GLU A 62 3.27 11.68 -17.81
C GLU A 62 3.80 11.17 -19.16
N GLY A 63 3.71 9.84 -19.38
CA GLY A 63 4.20 9.17 -20.58
C GLY A 63 5.70 8.88 -20.63
N ASN A 64 6.48 9.37 -19.67
CA ASN A 64 7.92 9.14 -19.60
C ASN A 64 8.23 7.97 -18.66
N VAL A 65 9.13 7.09 -19.09
CA VAL A 65 9.63 6.00 -18.23
C VAL A 65 10.64 6.59 -17.24
N ILE A 66 10.35 6.44 -15.95
CA ILE A 66 11.17 6.98 -14.85
C ILE A 66 11.87 5.88 -14.04
N GLY A 67 11.50 4.61 -14.22
CA GLY A 67 12.11 3.47 -13.54
C GLY A 67 11.86 2.16 -14.28
N LYS A 68 12.81 1.21 -14.16
CA LYS A 68 12.73 -0.12 -14.78
C LYS A 68 13.24 -1.24 -13.86
N ASN A 69 13.58 -0.93 -12.63
CA ASN A 69 14.22 -1.89 -11.72
C ASN A 69 13.53 -1.90 -10.36
N PHE A 70 13.54 -3.06 -9.74
CA PHE A 70 13.27 -3.18 -8.32
C PHE A 70 14.39 -2.55 -7.49
N GLU A 71 14.07 -2.18 -6.27
CA GLU A 71 15.04 -1.68 -5.29
C GLU A 71 16.15 -2.73 -5.11
N PRO A 72 17.44 -2.33 -5.23
CA PRO A 72 18.55 -3.26 -5.14
C PRO A 72 18.77 -3.73 -3.69
N GLY A 73 19.38 -4.89 -3.53
CA GLY A 73 19.77 -5.43 -2.21
C GLY A 73 18.61 -6.04 -1.40
N ILE A 74 17.41 -6.03 -1.91
CA ILE A 74 16.23 -6.63 -1.28
C ILE A 74 15.87 -7.91 -2.02
N GLU A 75 15.62 -9.01 -1.32
CA GLU A 75 15.27 -10.30 -1.94
C GLU A 75 13.94 -10.23 -2.69
N LYS A 76 12.89 -9.78 -2.02
CA LYS A 76 11.57 -9.61 -2.63
C LYS A 76 11.54 -8.44 -3.61
N PRO A 77 10.65 -8.47 -4.62
CA PRO A 77 10.46 -7.34 -5.52
C PRO A 77 9.86 -6.14 -4.79
N VAL A 78 10.63 -5.07 -4.65
CA VAL A 78 10.19 -3.79 -4.07
C VAL A 78 10.33 -2.71 -5.13
N LEU A 79 9.27 -1.92 -5.33
CA LEU A 79 9.27 -0.73 -6.18
C LEU A 79 9.04 0.51 -5.34
N ILE A 80 9.95 1.47 -5.46
CA ILE A 80 9.74 2.83 -4.94
C ILE A 80 9.23 3.69 -6.09
N LEU A 81 8.06 4.27 -5.92
CA LEU A 81 7.41 5.08 -6.95
C LEU A 81 7.81 6.56 -6.85
N PHE A 82 7.97 7.04 -5.64
CA PHE A 82 8.50 8.38 -5.36
C PHE A 82 9.05 8.44 -3.93
N SER A 83 10.06 9.28 -3.73
CA SER A 83 10.66 9.53 -2.42
C SER A 83 10.08 10.72 -1.68
N ASP A 84 9.32 11.57 -2.38
CA ASP A 84 8.57 12.70 -1.86
C ASP A 84 7.26 12.81 -2.63
N ILE A 85 6.15 12.82 -1.90
CA ILE A 85 4.81 12.94 -2.49
C ILE A 85 4.51 14.34 -3.02
N LYS A 86 5.11 15.38 -2.44
CA LYS A 86 4.77 16.79 -2.74
C LYS A 86 4.87 17.16 -4.21
N PRO A 87 5.99 16.88 -4.92
CA PRO A 87 6.13 17.23 -6.33
C PRO A 87 5.25 16.38 -7.27
N VAL A 88 4.72 15.26 -6.78
CA VAL A 88 3.92 14.32 -7.59
C VAL A 88 2.44 14.32 -7.26
N LEU A 89 1.98 15.21 -6.38
CA LEU A 89 0.55 15.34 -6.06
C LEU A 89 -0.30 15.51 -7.33
N LYS A 90 -1.36 14.70 -7.43
CA LYS A 90 -2.31 14.65 -8.56
C LYS A 90 -1.69 14.24 -9.91
N LYS A 91 -0.45 13.73 -9.89
CA LYS A 91 0.21 13.21 -11.10
C LYS A 91 0.23 11.69 -11.06
N PRO A 92 -0.50 11.02 -11.95
CA PRO A 92 -0.54 9.56 -11.99
C PRO A 92 0.83 8.96 -12.28
N VAL A 93 1.18 7.91 -11.53
CA VAL A 93 2.36 7.06 -11.77
C VAL A 93 1.86 5.68 -12.16
N THR A 94 2.22 5.22 -13.35
CA THR A 94 1.81 3.93 -13.88
C THR A 94 2.94 2.93 -13.78
N VAL A 95 2.63 1.77 -13.21
CA VAL A 95 3.53 0.62 -13.08
C VAL A 95 3.04 -0.51 -13.97
N VAL A 96 3.92 -1.03 -14.80
CA VAL A 96 3.69 -2.24 -15.59
C VAL A 96 4.63 -3.32 -15.11
N ILE A 97 4.09 -4.48 -14.75
CA ILE A 97 4.85 -5.68 -14.39
C ILE A 97 4.43 -6.80 -15.34
N GLY A 98 5.41 -7.34 -16.08
CA GLY A 98 5.24 -8.51 -16.92
C GLY A 98 5.79 -9.75 -16.23
N PHE A 99 5.08 -10.85 -16.36
CA PHE A 99 5.43 -12.13 -15.74
C PHE A 99 5.88 -13.12 -16.82
N LYS A 100 6.91 -13.90 -16.50
CA LYS A 100 7.43 -14.91 -17.41
C LYS A 100 6.34 -15.89 -17.82
N LYS A 101 6.25 -16.12 -19.11
CA LYS A 101 5.29 -17.05 -19.68
C LYS A 101 5.48 -18.45 -19.07
N TYR A 102 4.37 -19.10 -18.72
CA TYR A 102 4.29 -20.43 -18.12
C TYR A 102 4.72 -20.54 -16.64
N ASP A 103 5.20 -19.48 -16.02
CA ASP A 103 5.45 -19.49 -14.60
C ASP A 103 4.13 -19.44 -13.83
N LYS A 104 4.02 -20.25 -12.78
CA LYS A 104 2.87 -20.19 -11.86
C LYS A 104 3.16 -19.17 -10.78
N VAL A 105 2.73 -17.94 -11.00
CA VAL A 105 2.81 -16.89 -9.99
C VAL A 105 1.49 -16.78 -9.22
N SER A 106 1.57 -16.37 -7.97
CA SER A 106 0.40 -16.18 -7.13
C SER A 106 -0.49 -15.05 -7.66
N ASP A 107 -1.78 -15.29 -7.75
CA ASP A 107 -2.75 -14.25 -8.08
C ASP A 107 -2.84 -13.16 -7.00
N MET A 108 -2.32 -13.40 -5.79
CA MET A 108 -2.32 -12.41 -4.71
C MET A 108 -1.47 -11.17 -5.03
N ASP A 109 -0.41 -11.33 -5.84
CA ASP A 109 0.39 -10.20 -6.33
C ASP A 109 -0.12 -9.63 -7.67
N ALA A 110 -1.25 -10.12 -8.19
CA ALA A 110 -1.83 -9.61 -9.42
C ALA A 110 -2.57 -8.28 -9.23
N TYR A 111 -3.08 -8.04 -8.03
CA TYR A 111 -3.96 -6.91 -7.74
C TYR A 111 -3.43 -6.07 -6.58
N PRO A 112 -3.53 -4.71 -6.68
CA PRO A 112 -3.31 -3.87 -5.53
C PRO A 112 -4.36 -4.17 -4.42
N PRO A 113 -4.10 -3.83 -3.17
CA PRO A 113 -3.08 -2.83 -2.77
C PRO A 113 -1.64 -3.34 -2.75
N TYR A 114 -1.33 -4.61 -3.05
CA TYR A 114 -0.03 -5.21 -2.78
C TYR A 114 0.37 -5.01 -1.30
N ASN A 115 1.60 -5.28 -0.93
CA ASN A 115 2.15 -4.81 0.33
C ASN A 115 2.63 -3.36 0.15
N SER A 116 1.66 -2.42 0.11
CA SER A 116 1.93 -0.99 -0.06
C SER A 116 2.40 -0.34 1.23
N PHE A 117 3.33 0.59 1.11
CA PHE A 117 3.87 1.32 2.25
C PHE A 117 4.27 2.76 1.91
N ILE A 118 4.23 3.60 2.92
CA ILE A 118 4.93 4.87 2.90
C ILE A 118 6.23 4.75 3.69
N PHE A 119 7.17 5.65 3.46
CA PHE A 119 8.32 5.82 4.33
C PHE A 119 8.52 7.30 4.65
N VAL A 120 8.81 7.58 5.93
CA VAL A 120 8.78 8.93 6.49
C VAL A 120 10.21 9.43 6.71
N ASN A 121 10.62 10.45 5.97
CA ASN A 121 11.95 11.09 5.98
C ASN A 121 13.12 10.17 5.60
N LYS A 122 13.09 8.89 5.98
CA LYS A 122 14.13 7.90 5.68
C LYS A 122 13.49 6.65 5.10
N ARG A 123 14.16 6.03 4.11
CA ARG A 123 13.67 4.82 3.44
C ARG A 123 13.34 3.68 4.42
N SER A 124 14.07 3.58 5.52
CA SER A 124 13.85 2.53 6.52
C SER A 124 12.71 2.80 7.50
N HIS A 125 12.15 4.00 7.52
CA HIS A 125 11.02 4.34 8.42
C HIS A 125 9.70 4.04 7.71
N GLU A 126 9.37 2.77 7.59
CA GLU A 126 8.23 2.28 6.84
C GLU A 126 6.95 2.23 7.68
N VAL A 127 5.83 2.55 7.03
CA VAL A 127 4.48 2.30 7.54
C VAL A 127 3.69 1.59 6.43
N HIS A 128 3.33 0.34 6.68
CA HIS A 128 2.57 -0.50 5.75
C HIS A 128 1.08 -0.50 6.07
N LEU A 129 0.30 -1.02 5.16
CA LEU A 129 -1.06 -1.43 5.48
C LEU A 129 -1.03 -2.44 6.63
N SER A 130 -1.96 -2.30 7.56
CA SER A 130 -2.00 -3.17 8.74
C SER A 130 -2.10 -4.64 8.38
N GLY A 131 -1.31 -5.46 9.06
CA GLY A 131 -1.19 -6.90 8.80
C GLY A 131 -0.11 -7.27 7.78
N TYR A 132 0.45 -6.32 7.04
CA TYR A 132 1.56 -6.59 6.12
C TYR A 132 2.91 -6.44 6.81
N LYS A 133 3.81 -7.38 6.52
CA LYS A 133 5.17 -7.38 7.06
C LYS A 133 6.02 -6.27 6.40
N PRO A 134 6.87 -5.55 7.18
CA PRO A 134 7.80 -4.58 6.61
C PRO A 134 8.80 -5.23 5.65
N THR A 135 9.44 -4.40 4.81
CA THR A 135 10.53 -4.88 3.95
C THR A 135 11.78 -5.19 4.79
N SER A 136 12.74 -5.90 4.19
CA SER A 136 14.00 -6.25 4.88
C SER A 136 14.92 -5.07 5.19
N VAL A 137 14.60 -3.85 4.70
CA VAL A 137 15.36 -2.63 4.99
C VAL A 137 14.67 -1.71 6.00
N ALA A 138 13.49 -2.12 6.50
CA ALA A 138 12.82 -1.40 7.57
C ALA A 138 13.67 -1.35 8.84
N ASP A 139 13.58 -0.26 9.57
CA ASP A 139 14.27 -0.12 10.86
C ASP A 139 13.52 -0.91 11.94
N GLU A 140 14.01 -2.11 12.21
CA GLU A 140 13.45 -3.03 13.21
C GLU A 140 13.37 -2.41 14.63
N SER A 141 14.19 -1.41 14.92
CA SER A 141 14.17 -0.74 16.23
C SER A 141 12.93 0.12 16.46
N LEU A 142 12.20 0.45 15.40
CA LEU A 142 10.94 1.21 15.47
C LEU A 142 9.73 0.32 15.73
N ARG A 143 9.82 -0.96 15.42
CA ARG A 143 8.73 -1.91 15.57
C ARG A 143 8.35 -2.12 17.04
N GLY A 144 7.05 -2.03 17.33
CA GLY A 144 6.53 -2.18 18.69
C GLY A 144 6.91 -1.03 19.63
N THR A 145 7.26 0.14 19.08
CA THR A 145 7.58 1.33 19.86
C THR A 145 6.50 2.40 19.76
N GLY A 146 6.43 3.28 20.74
CA GLY A 146 5.41 4.34 20.79
C GLY A 146 4.01 3.75 20.85
N SER A 147 3.16 4.10 19.90
CA SER A 147 1.80 3.56 19.76
C SER A 147 1.72 2.32 18.87
N ASP A 148 2.84 1.87 18.29
CA ASP A 148 2.87 0.67 17.46
C ASP A 148 2.91 -0.60 18.33
N LEU A 149 1.90 -1.45 18.20
CA LEU A 149 1.82 -2.74 18.87
C LEU A 149 2.28 -3.90 17.98
N SER A 150 3.01 -3.61 16.91
CA SER A 150 3.55 -4.64 16.02
C SER A 150 4.40 -5.65 16.77
N GLN A 151 4.13 -6.93 16.58
CA GLN A 151 4.89 -8.03 17.18
C GLN A 151 4.92 -9.26 16.28
N ASP A 152 6.06 -9.95 16.30
CA ASP A 152 6.17 -11.32 15.80
C ASP A 152 5.77 -12.28 16.93
N SER A 153 4.49 -12.60 17.05
CA SER A 153 4.04 -13.56 18.06
C SER A 153 3.95 -14.98 17.47
N ASN A 154 4.12 -15.99 18.33
CA ASN A 154 3.96 -17.42 18.01
C ASN A 154 2.49 -17.77 17.70
N GLY A 155 1.89 -17.13 16.74
CA GLY A 155 0.49 -17.32 16.39
C GLY A 155 0.13 -16.50 15.18
N THR A 156 -0.44 -15.34 15.40
CA THR A 156 -0.77 -14.41 14.32
C THR A 156 0.08 -13.15 14.46
N PRO A 157 1.08 -12.94 13.60
CA PRO A 157 1.88 -11.73 13.65
C PRO A 157 0.99 -10.52 13.38
N MET A 158 1.14 -9.47 14.19
CA MET A 158 0.47 -8.20 14.02
C MET A 158 1.49 -7.14 13.59
N TYR A 159 1.15 -6.39 12.57
CA TYR A 159 1.98 -5.30 12.06
C TYR A 159 1.14 -4.05 11.86
N TYR A 160 1.69 -2.90 12.22
CA TYR A 160 1.11 -1.57 12.01
C TYR A 160 -0.30 -1.42 12.56
N ILE A 161 -0.46 -1.84 13.80
CA ILE A 161 -1.69 -1.73 14.59
C ILE A 161 -1.36 -1.04 15.90
N ALA A 162 -2.15 -0.04 16.28
CA ALA A 162 -2.09 0.63 17.58
C ALA A 162 -3.12 0.04 18.56
N GLU A 163 -3.21 0.64 19.75
CA GLU A 163 -4.25 0.31 20.74
C GLU A 163 -5.65 0.31 20.11
N ASP A 164 -6.55 -0.45 20.70
CA ASP A 164 -7.92 -0.64 20.20
C ASP A 164 -7.99 -1.17 18.77
N ASN A 165 -7.01 -1.93 18.30
CA ASN A 165 -6.91 -2.42 16.91
C ASN A 165 -6.93 -1.28 15.85
N MET A 166 -6.50 -0.08 16.20
CA MET A 166 -6.43 1.03 15.26
C MET A 166 -5.36 0.78 14.21
N PRO A 167 -5.70 0.67 12.92
CA PRO A 167 -4.71 0.48 11.87
C PRO A 167 -3.94 1.76 11.60
N PHE A 168 -2.64 1.67 11.27
CA PHE A 168 -1.85 2.83 10.83
C PHE A 168 -2.20 3.26 9.40
N ALA A 169 -2.61 2.32 8.57
CA ALA A 169 -3.05 2.58 7.20
C ALA A 169 -4.20 1.64 6.83
N ILE A 170 -5.07 2.10 5.96
CA ILE A 170 -6.25 1.37 5.49
C ILE A 170 -6.30 1.34 3.97
N ASN A 171 -6.87 0.27 3.44
CA ASN A 171 -7.22 0.17 2.04
C ASN A 171 -8.74 0.17 1.89
N ILE A 172 -9.25 1.03 1.02
CA ILE A 172 -10.69 1.18 0.75
C ILE A 172 -10.92 0.96 -0.73
N SER A 173 -11.76 -0.02 -1.08
CA SER A 173 -12.05 -0.37 -2.47
C SER A 173 -13.07 0.58 -3.13
N ASN A 174 -12.98 1.87 -2.83
CA ASN A 174 -13.89 2.88 -3.37
C ASN A 174 -13.22 4.25 -3.45
N SER A 175 -13.39 4.94 -4.59
CA SER A 175 -12.88 6.27 -4.84
C SER A 175 -13.73 7.39 -4.21
N GLU A 176 -14.88 7.08 -3.63
CA GLU A 176 -15.76 8.05 -2.97
C GLU A 176 -15.33 8.39 -1.53
N PHE A 177 -14.34 7.68 -1.00
CA PHE A 177 -13.79 7.98 0.30
C PHE A 177 -13.30 9.44 0.39
N ARG A 178 -13.78 10.14 1.41
CA ARG A 178 -13.34 11.50 1.75
C ARG A 178 -12.45 11.43 2.97
N TRP A 179 -11.19 11.78 2.82
CA TRP A 179 -10.29 11.80 3.98
C TRP A 179 -10.66 12.92 4.96
N PRO A 180 -10.53 12.68 6.26
CA PRO A 180 -10.76 13.70 7.28
C PRO A 180 -9.85 14.92 7.09
N SER A 181 -10.27 16.07 7.60
CA SER A 181 -9.38 17.22 7.70
C SER A 181 -8.28 16.96 8.74
N GLU A 182 -7.19 17.71 8.63
CA GLU A 182 -6.06 17.66 9.57
C GLU A 182 -6.54 17.75 11.03
N LYS A 183 -6.02 16.85 11.89
CA LYS A 183 -6.37 16.70 13.31
C LYS A 183 -7.80 16.21 13.59
N VAL A 184 -8.58 15.88 12.59
CA VAL A 184 -9.89 15.25 12.79
C VAL A 184 -9.71 13.73 12.79
N SER A 185 -10.02 13.09 13.92
CA SER A 185 -9.96 11.63 14.00
C SER A 185 -10.90 10.98 12.99
N ILE A 186 -10.42 9.91 12.35
CA ILE A 186 -11.26 9.10 11.45
C ILE A 186 -12.51 8.56 12.16
N THR A 187 -12.42 8.22 13.44
CA THR A 187 -13.56 7.75 14.24
C THR A 187 -14.58 8.84 14.55
N THR A 188 -14.16 10.11 14.48
CA THR A 188 -15.06 11.26 14.62
C THR A 188 -15.73 11.57 13.29
N TYR A 189 -14.96 11.52 12.20
CA TYR A 189 -15.44 11.82 10.85
C TYR A 189 -16.32 10.70 10.29
N TYR A 190 -15.98 9.43 10.59
CA TYR A 190 -16.73 8.24 10.26
C TYR A 190 -17.11 7.47 11.53
N PRO A 191 -18.27 7.73 12.12
CA PRO A 191 -18.68 7.08 13.38
C PRO A 191 -18.74 5.55 13.29
N GLU A 192 -19.07 5.00 12.13
CA GLU A 192 -19.18 3.56 11.90
C GLU A 192 -17.82 2.87 11.72
N PHE A 193 -16.75 3.65 11.52
CA PHE A 193 -15.39 3.10 11.39
C PHE A 193 -14.99 2.26 12.60
N LYS A 194 -15.40 2.67 13.81
CA LYS A 194 -15.10 1.93 15.02
C LYS A 194 -15.73 0.53 15.01
N GLN A 195 -17.00 0.42 14.64
CA GLN A 195 -17.70 -0.87 14.56
C GLN A 195 -17.10 -1.77 13.47
N TRP A 196 -16.79 -1.20 12.32
CA TRP A 196 -16.08 -1.93 11.25
C TRP A 196 -14.75 -2.49 11.76
N ARG A 197 -13.94 -1.68 12.41
CA ARG A 197 -12.64 -2.06 12.98
C ARG A 197 -12.81 -3.17 14.03
N ASP A 198 -13.72 -2.96 15.00
CA ASP A 198 -13.93 -3.88 16.13
C ASP A 198 -14.47 -5.25 15.67
N SER A 199 -15.17 -5.28 14.54
CA SER A 199 -15.62 -6.51 13.87
C SER A 199 -14.59 -7.12 12.92
N PHE A 200 -13.35 -6.59 12.86
CA PHE A 200 -12.33 -6.99 11.88
C PHE A 200 -12.84 -6.94 10.43
N GLY A 201 -13.63 -5.93 10.09
CA GLY A 201 -14.18 -5.73 8.76
C GLY A 201 -15.41 -6.60 8.42
N ALA A 202 -15.99 -7.30 9.38
CA ALA A 202 -17.18 -8.13 9.16
C ALA A 202 -18.44 -7.29 9.02
N ASP A 203 -18.61 -6.27 9.87
CA ASP A 203 -19.75 -5.39 9.92
C ASP A 203 -19.43 -4.00 9.36
N TYR A 204 -20.45 -3.21 9.05
CA TYR A 204 -20.33 -1.81 8.57
C TYR A 204 -19.33 -1.66 7.40
N LYS A 205 -19.39 -2.55 6.42
CA LYS A 205 -18.41 -2.61 5.30
C LYS A 205 -18.43 -1.38 4.40
N ASP A 206 -19.47 -0.59 4.48
CA ASP A 206 -19.72 0.65 3.75
C ASP A 206 -19.53 1.92 4.60
N TRP A 207 -18.95 1.79 5.80
CA TRP A 207 -18.71 2.88 6.75
C TRP A 207 -18.12 4.16 6.11
N TYR A 208 -17.30 3.99 5.08
CA TYR A 208 -16.64 5.08 4.36
C TYR A 208 -17.57 5.90 3.46
N LEU A 209 -18.82 5.45 3.28
CA LEU A 209 -19.87 6.20 2.58
C LEU A 209 -20.69 7.09 3.55
N HIS A 210 -20.48 6.95 4.87
CA HIS A 210 -21.28 7.61 5.90
C HIS A 210 -20.46 8.60 6.73
N PRO A 211 -19.84 9.65 6.10
CA PRO A 211 -19.13 10.67 6.85
C PRO A 211 -20.14 11.50 7.66
N LYS A 212 -19.72 11.94 8.85
CA LYS A 212 -20.46 12.92 9.61
C LYS A 212 -20.36 14.28 8.94
N GLU A 213 -21.50 14.90 8.68
CA GLU A 213 -21.59 16.28 8.17
C GLU A 213 -21.05 17.32 9.18
#